data_8f064d97d1915955b2e0bdd86ccfbd96
#
_entry.id   8f064d97d1915955b2e0bdd86ccfbd96
#
_cell.length_a   1.000
_cell.length_b   1.000
_cell.length_c   1.000
_cell.angle_alpha   90.00
_cell.angle_beta   90.00
_cell.angle_gamma   90.00
#
_symmetry.space_group_name_H-M   'P 1'
#
loop_
_entity.id
_entity.type
_entity.pdbx_description
1 polymer ?
#
loop_
_entity_poly.entity_id
_entity_poly.type
_entity_poly.pdbx_seq_one_letter_code
_entity_poly.pdbx_strand_id
1 'polypeptide(L)'
;MRTIIELLRHAKAGRRDEWGDACDRERPLSDEGRAQADRLTSELAAGGPIAALYTSPLLRCRQTLEPLAETLGLPLVQREALAEAPGVPVVDAGSLWVASAWLGGRAVALLDELVATHPGQRVVCCSHGDVLPSLLALLAGRDGVAVTDTHLRKGARARVLFERGRCVDVECLEAPRAASAPSPSTPAAT
;
A
#
# COMPACT_ATOMS: atom_id res chain seq x y z
N MET A 1 -20.98 -1.51 11.90
CA MET A 1 -19.84 -0.56 11.82
C MET A 1 -18.99 -0.95 10.62
N ARG A 2 -18.56 0.04 9.85
CA ARG A 2 -17.72 -0.17 8.66
C ARG A 2 -16.30 0.25 8.97
N THR A 3 -15.33 -0.67 8.84
CA THR A 3 -13.91 -0.38 8.96
C THR A 3 -13.32 -0.25 7.56
N ILE A 4 -12.50 0.78 7.32
CA ILE A 4 -11.84 1.02 6.04
C ILE A 4 -10.35 0.76 6.21
N ILE A 5 -9.76 -0.07 5.35
CA ILE A 5 -8.32 -0.24 5.26
C ILE A 5 -7.85 0.22 3.87
N GLU A 6 -7.02 1.25 3.85
CA GLU A 6 -6.35 1.72 2.65
C GLU A 6 -5.05 0.91 2.48
N LEU A 7 -5.01 0.03 1.49
CA LEU A 7 -3.84 -0.79 1.16
C LEU A 7 -3.01 -0.10 0.08
N LEU A 8 -1.93 0.53 0.47
CA LEU A 8 -1.10 1.35 -0.39
C LEU A 8 0.13 0.57 -0.87
N ARG A 9 0.41 0.55 -2.17
CA ARG A 9 1.71 0.14 -2.67
C ARG A 9 2.70 1.29 -2.51
N HIS A 10 3.90 1.01 -1.99
CA HIS A 10 4.94 2.02 -1.83
C HIS A 10 5.16 2.86 -3.10
N ALA A 11 5.54 4.11 -2.93
CA ALA A 11 5.86 5.05 -3.99
C ALA A 11 7.11 4.61 -4.79
N LYS A 12 7.46 5.31 -5.86
CA LYS A 12 8.58 4.94 -6.73
C LYS A 12 9.90 4.95 -5.97
N ALA A 13 10.53 3.80 -5.85
CA ALA A 13 11.85 3.63 -5.25
C ALA A 13 12.97 3.74 -6.29
N GLY A 14 14.19 3.89 -5.83
CA GLY A 14 15.41 3.79 -6.64
C GLY A 14 15.49 2.47 -7.42
N ARG A 15 16.41 2.39 -8.36
CA ARG A 15 16.54 1.21 -9.22
C ARG A 15 17.07 0.02 -8.42
N ARG A 16 16.46 -1.17 -8.59
CA ARG A 16 16.80 -2.37 -7.83
C ARG A 16 18.22 -2.88 -8.16
N ASP A 17 18.64 -2.75 -9.42
CA ASP A 17 19.95 -3.16 -9.90
C ASP A 17 21.11 -2.36 -9.26
N GLU A 18 20.87 -1.14 -8.77
CA GLU A 18 21.85 -0.30 -8.08
C GLU A 18 22.06 -0.73 -6.61
N TRP A 19 21.14 -1.49 -6.01
CA TRP A 19 21.15 -1.82 -4.58
C TRP A 19 21.50 -3.28 -4.29
N GLY A 20 21.27 -4.20 -5.23
CA GLY A 20 21.42 -5.63 -5.02
C GLY A 20 20.45 -6.20 -3.97
N ASP A 21 20.32 -7.52 -3.93
CA ASP A 21 19.33 -8.18 -3.05
C ASP A 21 19.66 -8.03 -1.56
N ALA A 22 20.94 -8.02 -1.19
CA ALA A 22 21.38 -7.89 0.20
C ALA A 22 21.00 -6.53 0.83
N CYS A 23 20.95 -5.46 0.02
CA CYS A 23 20.68 -4.09 0.45
C CYS A 23 19.27 -3.61 0.08
N ASP A 24 18.43 -4.44 -0.55
CA ASP A 24 17.10 -4.03 -1.05
C ASP A 24 16.16 -3.54 0.07
N ARG A 25 16.35 -3.98 1.31
CA ARG A 25 15.58 -3.47 2.47
C ARG A 25 15.79 -1.97 2.70
N GLU A 26 16.99 -1.47 2.44
CA GLU A 26 17.38 -0.06 2.63
C GLU A 26 17.26 0.78 1.35
N ARG A 27 16.72 0.23 0.27
CA ARG A 27 16.49 0.96 -0.97
C ARG A 27 15.46 2.07 -0.78
N PRO A 28 15.87 3.35 -0.94
CA PRO A 28 15.01 4.50 -0.66
C PRO A 28 14.05 4.80 -1.82
N LEU A 29 13.11 5.71 -1.58
CA LEU A 29 12.36 6.36 -2.65
C LEU A 29 13.29 7.18 -3.54
N SER A 30 12.95 7.22 -4.84
CA SER A 30 13.51 8.22 -5.76
C SER A 30 12.90 9.61 -5.48
N ASP A 31 13.45 10.67 -6.09
CA ASP A 31 12.88 12.02 -5.95
C ASP A 31 11.44 12.09 -6.47
N GLU A 32 11.15 11.39 -7.57
CA GLU A 32 9.78 11.24 -8.07
C GLU A 32 8.89 10.51 -7.06
N GLY A 33 9.45 9.49 -6.37
CA GLY A 33 8.74 8.76 -5.34
C GLY A 33 8.45 9.60 -4.10
N ARG A 34 9.36 10.48 -3.70
CA ARG A 34 9.14 11.45 -2.61
C ARG A 34 8.00 12.41 -2.96
N ALA A 35 8.06 13.03 -4.14
CA ALA A 35 6.96 13.87 -4.61
C ALA A 35 5.62 13.12 -4.73
N GLN A 36 5.65 11.82 -5.03
CA GLN A 36 4.46 10.97 -5.03
C GLN A 36 3.93 10.73 -3.60
N ALA A 37 4.81 10.53 -2.61
CA ALA A 37 4.44 10.38 -1.20
C ALA A 37 3.78 11.65 -0.65
N ASP A 38 4.27 12.84 -1.02
CA ASP A 38 3.67 14.12 -0.62
C ASP A 38 2.25 14.29 -1.16
N ARG A 39 2.03 13.92 -2.44
CA ARG A 39 0.68 13.94 -3.04
C ARG A 39 -0.27 12.94 -2.38
N LEU A 40 0.23 11.73 -2.08
CA LEU A 40 -0.52 10.72 -1.33
C LEU A 40 -0.92 11.21 0.05
N THR A 41 0.00 11.89 0.76
CA THR A 41 -0.26 12.50 2.06
C THR A 41 -1.43 13.48 1.97
N SER A 42 -1.40 14.39 1.00
CA SER A 42 -2.46 15.38 0.79
C SER A 42 -3.81 14.73 0.51
N GLU A 43 -3.84 13.72 -0.37
CA GLU A 43 -5.08 13.01 -0.74
C GLU A 43 -5.63 12.16 0.41
N LEU A 44 -4.76 11.43 1.12
CA LEU A 44 -5.17 10.60 2.25
C LEU A 44 -5.68 11.44 3.43
N ALA A 45 -5.02 12.56 3.73
CA ALA A 45 -5.45 13.48 4.79
C ALA A 45 -6.80 14.13 4.47
N ALA A 46 -7.05 14.51 3.21
CA ALA A 46 -8.31 15.07 2.77
C ALA A 46 -9.47 14.05 2.81
N GLY A 47 -9.20 12.76 2.74
CA GLY A 47 -10.20 11.68 2.71
C GLY A 47 -10.87 11.37 4.05
N GLY A 48 -10.64 12.15 5.11
CA GLY A 48 -11.23 12.00 6.43
C GLY A 48 -10.26 11.42 7.48
N PRO A 49 -10.71 11.27 8.74
CA PRO A 49 -9.85 10.87 9.85
C PRO A 49 -9.19 9.52 9.62
N ILE A 50 -7.92 9.42 10.00
CA ILE A 50 -7.13 8.19 10.00
C ILE A 50 -6.77 7.88 11.45
N ALA A 51 -7.06 6.64 11.89
CA ALA A 51 -6.84 6.22 13.27
C ALA A 51 -5.44 5.64 13.50
N ALA A 52 -4.85 4.98 12.48
CA ALA A 52 -3.55 4.34 12.61
C ALA A 52 -2.85 4.18 11.27
N LEU A 53 -1.50 4.14 11.31
CA LEU A 53 -0.63 3.94 10.16
C LEU A 53 0.25 2.71 10.38
N TYR A 54 0.21 1.80 9.43
CA TYR A 54 1.02 0.58 9.42
C TYR A 54 1.88 0.51 8.16
N THR A 55 3.08 0.01 8.27
CA THR A 55 4.00 -0.07 7.13
C THR A 55 4.84 -1.33 7.16
N SER A 56 5.21 -1.81 5.99
CA SER A 56 6.35 -2.71 5.85
C SER A 56 7.61 -2.09 6.45
N PRO A 57 8.50 -2.85 7.10
CA PRO A 57 9.75 -2.33 7.65
C PRO A 57 10.74 -1.86 6.57
N LEU A 58 10.54 -2.16 5.29
CA LEU A 58 11.42 -1.76 4.21
C LEU A 58 11.38 -0.24 4.00
N LEU A 59 12.57 0.37 3.82
CA LEU A 59 12.74 1.82 3.81
C LEU A 59 11.77 2.56 2.87
N ARG A 60 11.58 2.06 1.65
CA ARG A 60 10.66 2.64 0.66
C ARG A 60 9.20 2.73 1.13
N CYS A 61 8.73 1.77 1.93
CA CYS A 61 7.39 1.81 2.50
C CYS A 61 7.29 2.83 3.65
N ARG A 62 8.30 2.86 4.53
CA ARG A 62 8.37 3.85 5.59
C ARG A 62 8.35 5.26 5.02
N GLN A 63 9.27 5.56 4.09
CA GLN A 63 9.37 6.87 3.42
C GLN A 63 8.11 7.25 2.63
N THR A 64 7.29 6.28 2.22
CA THR A 64 6.00 6.56 1.58
C THR A 64 4.98 7.13 2.57
N LEU A 65 5.00 6.70 3.84
CA LEU A 65 4.03 7.12 4.86
C LEU A 65 4.60 8.10 5.89
N GLU A 66 5.91 8.32 5.96
CA GLU A 66 6.52 9.28 6.89
C GLU A 66 5.89 10.69 6.79
N PRO A 67 5.69 11.29 5.58
CA PRO A 67 5.05 12.60 5.48
C PRO A 67 3.62 12.62 6.02
N LEU A 68 2.86 11.53 5.84
CA LEU A 68 1.51 11.42 6.38
C LEU A 68 1.53 11.26 7.91
N ALA A 69 2.46 10.47 8.43
CA ALA A 69 2.65 10.28 9.88
C ALA A 69 2.97 11.60 10.57
N GLU A 70 3.88 12.38 10.01
CA GLU A 70 4.24 13.72 10.48
C GLU A 70 3.04 14.68 10.43
N THR A 71 2.32 14.72 9.29
CA THR A 71 1.15 15.59 9.10
C THR A 71 0.05 15.32 10.13
N LEU A 72 -0.17 14.04 10.47
CA LEU A 72 -1.25 13.64 11.38
C LEU A 72 -0.80 13.53 12.85
N GLY A 73 0.50 13.59 13.14
CA GLY A 73 1.05 13.32 14.47
C GLY A 73 0.83 11.88 14.93
N LEU A 74 0.74 10.93 14.01
CA LEU A 74 0.49 9.53 14.31
C LEU A 74 1.79 8.69 14.23
N PRO A 75 1.95 7.68 15.11
CA PRO A 75 3.07 6.76 15.01
C PRO A 75 2.97 5.90 13.75
N LEU A 76 4.11 5.65 13.10
CA LEU A 76 4.21 4.73 11.97
C LEU A 76 4.64 3.34 12.47
N VAL A 77 3.69 2.41 12.57
CA VAL A 77 3.90 1.08 13.14
C VAL A 77 4.37 0.10 12.07
N GLN A 78 5.55 -0.47 12.26
CA GLN A 78 6.11 -1.46 11.32
C GLN A 78 5.52 -2.86 11.58
N ARG A 79 5.15 -3.57 10.50
CA ARG A 79 4.60 -4.93 10.55
C ARG A 79 5.25 -5.80 9.49
N GLU A 80 5.95 -6.84 9.92
CA GLU A 80 6.61 -7.81 9.01
C GLU A 80 5.61 -8.51 8.06
N ALA A 81 4.35 -8.63 8.45
CA ALA A 81 3.30 -9.19 7.58
C ALA A 81 3.05 -8.37 6.30
N LEU A 82 3.48 -7.11 6.27
CA LEU A 82 3.41 -6.22 5.09
C LEU A 82 4.70 -6.25 4.25
N ALA A 83 5.75 -6.96 4.68
CA ALA A 83 7.04 -7.00 3.99
C ALA A 83 7.05 -8.01 2.84
N GLU A 84 7.80 -7.69 1.77
CA GLU A 84 8.28 -8.70 0.82
C GLU A 84 9.06 -9.79 1.56
N ALA A 85 8.92 -11.03 1.13
CA ALA A 85 9.70 -12.11 1.72
C ALA A 85 11.05 -12.24 1.02
N PRO A 86 12.17 -12.24 1.73
CA PRO A 86 13.47 -12.55 1.15
C PRO A 86 13.60 -14.04 0.77
N GLY A 87 12.68 -14.86 1.25
CA GLY A 87 12.52 -16.27 0.96
C GLY A 87 11.25 -16.80 1.59
N VAL A 88 10.61 -17.76 0.96
CA VAL A 88 9.42 -18.42 1.51
C VAL A 88 9.91 -19.59 2.38
N PRO A 89 9.55 -19.65 3.65
CA PRO A 89 10.01 -20.72 4.55
C PRO A 89 9.42 -22.09 4.21
N VAL A 90 8.47 -22.14 3.31
CA VAL A 90 7.80 -23.35 2.86
C VAL A 90 8.29 -23.70 1.47
N VAL A 91 9.33 -24.45 1.44
CA VAL A 91 9.82 -25.41 0.46
C VAL A 91 9.46 -25.28 -1.00
N ASP A 92 10.49 -25.45 -1.79
CA ASP A 92 10.49 -25.59 -3.25
C ASP A 92 10.25 -24.29 -4.02
N ALA A 93 11.36 -23.66 -4.31
CA ALA A 93 11.46 -22.39 -5.06
C ALA A 93 10.82 -22.41 -6.46
N GLY A 94 10.24 -23.53 -6.88
CA GLY A 94 9.57 -23.66 -8.16
C GLY A 94 8.10 -23.20 -8.21
N SER A 95 7.49 -22.95 -7.06
CA SER A 95 6.04 -22.71 -7.00
C SER A 95 5.72 -21.27 -6.56
N LEU A 96 5.67 -20.34 -7.51
CA LEU A 96 5.27 -18.94 -7.28
C LEU A 96 3.93 -18.81 -6.52
N TRP A 97 2.99 -19.71 -6.75
CA TRP A 97 1.70 -19.71 -6.07
C TRP A 97 1.80 -20.00 -4.57
N VAL A 98 2.78 -20.83 -4.15
CA VAL A 98 3.04 -21.10 -2.72
C VAL A 98 3.55 -19.84 -2.02
N ALA A 99 4.47 -19.12 -2.66
CA ALA A 99 4.97 -17.85 -2.16
C ALA A 99 3.82 -16.82 -2.05
N SER A 100 2.98 -16.73 -3.07
CA SER A 100 1.82 -15.83 -3.07
C SER A 100 0.81 -16.21 -1.98
N ALA A 101 0.50 -17.48 -1.79
CA ALA A 101 -0.39 -17.94 -0.73
C ALA A 101 0.16 -17.62 0.66
N TRP A 102 1.47 -17.81 0.89
CA TRP A 102 2.12 -17.50 2.15
C TRP A 102 2.12 -15.99 2.45
N LEU A 103 2.50 -15.15 1.47
CA LEU A 103 2.47 -13.69 1.59
C LEU A 103 1.07 -13.17 1.87
N GLY A 104 0.11 -13.61 1.07
CA GLY A 104 -1.29 -13.21 1.21
C GLY A 104 -1.89 -13.70 2.54
N GLY A 105 -1.60 -14.92 2.97
CA GLY A 105 -2.08 -15.47 4.24
C GLY A 105 -1.60 -14.66 5.45
N ARG A 106 -0.33 -14.26 5.48
CA ARG A 106 0.22 -13.38 6.53
C ARG A 106 -0.49 -12.01 6.54
N ALA A 107 -0.68 -11.45 5.37
CA ALA A 107 -1.30 -10.13 5.24
C ALA A 107 -2.80 -10.17 5.60
N VAL A 108 -3.53 -11.25 5.24
CA VAL A 108 -4.95 -11.45 5.65
C VAL A 108 -5.05 -11.53 7.18
N ALA A 109 -4.18 -12.32 7.84
CA ALA A 109 -4.18 -12.43 9.29
C ALA A 109 -3.94 -11.07 9.98
N LEU A 110 -3.04 -10.25 9.44
CA LEU A 110 -2.86 -8.88 9.92
C LEU A 110 -4.13 -8.04 9.71
N LEU A 111 -4.78 -8.12 8.55
CA LEU A 111 -6.01 -7.36 8.31
C LEU A 111 -7.12 -7.73 9.27
N ASP A 112 -7.29 -9.01 9.57
CA ASP A 112 -8.27 -9.48 10.55
C ASP A 112 -7.99 -8.90 11.96
N GLU A 113 -6.71 -8.84 12.36
CA GLU A 113 -6.28 -8.16 13.60
C GLU A 113 -6.64 -6.66 13.56
N LEU A 114 -6.31 -5.96 12.45
CA LEU A 114 -6.55 -4.52 12.33
C LEU A 114 -8.05 -4.18 12.32
N VAL A 115 -8.86 -5.00 11.67
CA VAL A 115 -10.33 -4.83 11.65
C VAL A 115 -10.92 -5.02 13.06
N ALA A 116 -10.37 -5.96 13.84
CA ALA A 116 -10.80 -6.20 15.21
C ALA A 116 -10.35 -5.09 16.17
N THR A 117 -9.17 -4.50 15.95
CA THR A 117 -8.60 -3.45 16.83
C THR A 117 -9.06 -2.03 16.49
N HIS A 118 -9.52 -1.80 15.25
CA HIS A 118 -9.97 -0.48 14.76
C HIS A 118 -11.43 -0.51 14.24
N PRO A 119 -12.42 -0.93 15.04
CA PRO A 119 -13.80 -1.08 14.58
C PRO A 119 -14.40 0.28 14.19
N GLY A 120 -14.88 0.37 12.96
CA GLY A 120 -15.50 1.60 12.45
C GLY A 120 -14.53 2.73 12.10
N GLN A 121 -13.24 2.46 12.09
CA GLN A 121 -12.20 3.43 11.82
C GLN A 121 -11.58 3.26 10.43
N ARG A 122 -10.79 4.24 10.01
CA ARG A 122 -9.98 4.20 8.79
C ARG A 122 -8.52 4.04 9.15
N VAL A 123 -7.88 3.03 8.55
CA VAL A 123 -6.47 2.66 8.77
C VAL A 123 -5.73 2.66 7.44
N VAL A 124 -4.47 3.06 7.43
CA VAL A 124 -3.62 3.03 6.23
C VAL A 124 -2.48 2.05 6.42
N CYS A 125 -2.28 1.18 5.42
CA CYS A 125 -1.22 0.18 5.39
C CYS A 125 -0.39 0.33 4.12
N CYS A 126 0.94 0.43 4.24
CA CYS A 126 1.84 0.47 3.08
C CYS A 126 2.61 -0.85 2.93
N SER A 127 2.57 -1.40 1.72
CA SER A 127 3.15 -2.71 1.37
C SER A 127 3.69 -2.71 -0.07
N HIS A 128 3.79 -3.89 -0.69
CA HIS A 128 4.55 -4.17 -1.92
C HIS A 128 3.69 -4.81 -3.02
N GLY A 129 4.28 -4.86 -4.21
CA GLY A 129 3.60 -5.34 -5.41
C GLY A 129 3.46 -6.85 -5.52
N ASP A 130 4.07 -7.64 -4.65
CA ASP A 130 3.90 -9.09 -4.51
C ASP A 130 2.92 -9.45 -3.38
N VAL A 131 2.89 -8.66 -2.32
CA VAL A 131 2.00 -8.87 -1.17
C VAL A 131 0.56 -8.48 -1.48
N LEU A 132 0.35 -7.27 -2.04
CA LEU A 132 -1.00 -6.74 -2.23
C LEU A 132 -1.87 -7.54 -3.21
N PRO A 133 -1.38 -8.00 -4.38
CA PRO A 133 -2.17 -8.87 -5.25
C PRO A 133 -2.58 -10.17 -4.57
N SER A 134 -1.65 -10.79 -3.84
CA SER A 134 -1.90 -12.04 -3.12
C SER A 134 -2.95 -11.85 -2.02
N LEU A 135 -2.86 -10.74 -1.27
CA LEU A 135 -3.83 -10.36 -0.24
C LEU A 135 -5.22 -10.14 -0.84
N LEU A 136 -5.32 -9.33 -1.90
CA LEU A 136 -6.61 -9.01 -2.54
C LEU A 136 -7.28 -10.24 -3.14
N ALA A 137 -6.49 -11.15 -3.77
CA ALA A 137 -7.00 -12.39 -4.29
C ALA A 137 -7.56 -13.32 -3.19
N LEU A 138 -6.87 -13.39 -2.03
CA LEU A 138 -7.35 -14.17 -0.89
C LEU A 138 -8.60 -13.58 -0.26
N LEU A 139 -8.71 -12.26 -0.14
CA LEU A 139 -9.93 -11.59 0.32
C LEU A 139 -11.10 -11.87 -0.64
N ALA A 140 -10.87 -11.78 -1.96
CA ALA A 140 -11.88 -12.11 -2.95
C ALA A 140 -12.37 -13.56 -2.81
N GLY A 141 -11.46 -14.52 -2.67
CA GLY A 141 -11.80 -15.94 -2.50
C GLY A 141 -12.48 -16.24 -1.16
N ARG A 142 -12.02 -15.64 -0.05
CA ARG A 142 -12.56 -15.87 1.28
C ARG A 142 -13.97 -15.28 1.47
N ASP A 143 -14.15 -14.05 1.02
CA ASP A 143 -15.34 -13.25 1.33
C ASP A 143 -16.33 -13.13 0.17
N GLY A 144 -15.93 -13.59 -1.04
CA GLY A 144 -16.78 -13.54 -2.24
C GLY A 144 -16.91 -12.15 -2.84
N VAL A 145 -15.97 -11.24 -2.54
CA VAL A 145 -15.98 -9.87 -3.07
C VAL A 145 -15.33 -9.83 -4.45
N ALA A 146 -15.91 -9.04 -5.36
CA ALA A 146 -15.30 -8.81 -6.68
C ALA A 146 -14.10 -7.86 -6.55
N VAL A 147 -12.96 -8.24 -7.12
CA VAL A 147 -11.77 -7.40 -7.25
C VAL A 147 -11.43 -7.31 -8.72
N THR A 148 -11.55 -6.11 -9.29
CA THR A 148 -11.39 -5.90 -10.75
C THR A 148 -9.93 -5.84 -11.18
N ASP A 149 -9.04 -5.38 -10.30
CA ASP A 149 -7.60 -5.34 -10.54
C ASP A 149 -6.85 -5.56 -9.22
N THR A 150 -5.93 -6.52 -9.22
CA THR A 150 -5.04 -6.76 -8.08
C THR A 150 -3.67 -6.11 -8.23
N HIS A 151 -3.31 -5.65 -9.45
CA HIS A 151 -2.00 -5.08 -9.77
C HIS A 151 -1.95 -3.58 -9.53
N LEU A 152 -1.83 -3.18 -8.28
CA LEU A 152 -1.65 -1.78 -7.94
C LEU A 152 -0.30 -1.25 -8.44
N ARG A 153 -0.29 -0.15 -9.18
CA ARG A 153 0.93 0.59 -9.56
C ARG A 153 1.57 1.22 -8.33
N LYS A 154 2.85 1.60 -8.42
CA LYS A 154 3.56 2.31 -7.33
C LYS A 154 2.81 3.58 -6.96
N GLY A 155 2.48 3.74 -5.67
CA GLY A 155 1.67 4.83 -5.16
C GLY A 155 0.16 4.69 -5.39
N ALA A 156 -0.30 3.64 -6.07
CA ALA A 156 -1.72 3.29 -6.12
C ALA A 156 -2.15 2.58 -4.84
N ARG A 157 -3.46 2.56 -4.58
CA ARG A 157 -4.01 1.92 -3.38
C ARG A 157 -5.32 1.19 -3.68
N ALA A 158 -5.64 0.22 -2.83
CA ALA A 158 -6.97 -0.36 -2.74
C ALA A 158 -7.62 0.09 -1.42
N ARG A 159 -8.81 0.66 -1.50
CA ARG A 159 -9.68 0.90 -0.35
C ARG A 159 -10.52 -0.33 -0.13
N VAL A 160 -10.32 -0.98 1.00
CA VAL A 160 -11.01 -2.21 1.37
C VAL A 160 -12.00 -1.90 2.50
N LEU A 161 -13.26 -2.23 2.28
CA LEU A 161 -14.33 -2.00 3.23
C LEU A 161 -14.70 -3.29 3.95
N PHE A 162 -14.68 -3.25 5.27
CA PHE A 162 -15.07 -4.37 6.12
C PHE A 162 -16.36 -4.09 6.88
N GLU A 163 -17.27 -5.07 6.89
CA GLU A 163 -18.45 -5.12 7.74
C GLU A 163 -18.48 -6.45 8.50
N ARG A 164 -18.61 -6.37 9.83
CA ARG A 164 -18.67 -7.56 10.70
C ARG A 164 -17.52 -8.54 10.46
N GLY A 165 -16.31 -8.03 10.23
CA GLY A 165 -15.11 -8.84 10.01
C GLY A 165 -14.95 -9.39 8.58
N ARG A 166 -15.88 -9.13 7.65
CA ARG A 166 -15.80 -9.59 6.26
C ARG A 166 -15.53 -8.42 5.32
N CYS A 167 -14.71 -8.64 4.34
CA CYS A 167 -14.54 -7.71 3.22
C CYS A 167 -15.84 -7.69 2.39
N VAL A 168 -16.41 -6.52 2.20
CA VAL A 168 -17.68 -6.34 1.45
C VAL A 168 -17.50 -5.52 0.18
N ASP A 169 -16.39 -4.78 0.07
CA ASP A 169 -16.08 -3.97 -1.12
C ASP A 169 -14.58 -3.71 -1.24
N VAL A 170 -14.09 -3.58 -2.48
CA VAL A 170 -12.72 -3.23 -2.82
C VAL A 170 -12.72 -2.23 -3.98
N GLU A 171 -12.30 -1.01 -3.71
CA GLU A 171 -12.12 0.05 -4.69
C GLU A 171 -10.62 0.25 -4.98
N CYS A 172 -10.19 0.06 -6.23
CA CYS A 172 -8.82 0.33 -6.65
C CYS A 172 -8.69 1.78 -7.12
N LEU A 173 -7.75 2.51 -6.56
CA LEU A 173 -7.51 3.94 -6.78
C LEU A 173 -6.11 4.13 -7.33
N GLU A 174 -6.01 4.84 -8.44
CA GLU A 174 -4.72 5.15 -9.09
C GLU A 174 -3.84 6.07 -8.22
N ALA A 175 -2.54 6.04 -8.50
CA ALA A 175 -1.62 6.96 -7.86
C ALA A 175 -1.96 8.43 -8.20
N PRO A 176 -1.86 9.37 -7.25
CA PRO A 176 -2.09 10.78 -7.50
C PRO A 176 -1.16 11.29 -8.61
N ARG A 177 -1.76 11.92 -9.64
CA ARG A 177 -0.98 12.50 -10.74
C ARG A 177 -0.33 13.80 -10.30
N ALA A 178 0.83 14.13 -10.89
CA ALA A 178 1.36 15.48 -10.79
C ALA A 178 0.32 16.46 -11.40
N ALA A 179 0.11 17.61 -10.75
CA ALA A 179 -0.68 18.66 -11.38
C ALA A 179 -0.08 18.95 -12.76
N SER A 180 -0.87 18.86 -13.82
CA SER A 180 -0.43 19.26 -15.16
C SER A 180 -0.01 20.72 -15.07
N ALA A 181 1.23 21.02 -15.50
CA ALA A 181 1.66 22.41 -15.64
C ALA A 181 0.64 23.13 -16.54
N PRO A 182 0.22 24.36 -16.22
CA PRO A 182 -0.65 25.12 -17.10
C PRO A 182 0.03 25.23 -18.47
N SER A 183 -0.69 24.91 -19.51
CA SER A 183 -0.23 25.08 -20.89
C SER A 183 0.24 26.52 -21.05
N PRO A 184 1.42 26.79 -21.65
CA PRO A 184 1.83 28.14 -21.92
C PRO A 184 0.77 28.80 -22.79
N SER A 185 0.19 29.91 -22.29
CA SER A 185 -0.73 30.73 -23.04
C SER A 185 0.01 31.24 -24.27
N THR A 186 -0.45 30.85 -25.47
CA THR A 186 0.05 31.41 -26.73
C THR A 186 -0.20 32.92 -26.71
N PRO A 187 0.85 33.77 -26.85
CA PRO A 187 0.62 35.21 -26.96
C PRO A 187 -0.22 35.47 -28.19
N ALA A 188 -1.31 36.21 -28.00
CA ALA A 188 -2.12 36.70 -29.14
C ALA A 188 -1.23 37.57 -30.04
N ALA A 189 -1.09 37.17 -31.30
CA ALA A 189 -0.46 37.97 -32.33
C ALA A 189 -1.30 39.24 -32.56
N THR A 190 -0.67 40.39 -32.34
CA THR A 190 -1.16 41.72 -32.68
C THR A 190 -0.92 42.01 -34.16
#